data_9b25c0b0f784cba9266776c667f49f99
#
_entry.id   9b25c0b0f784cba9266776c667f49f99
#
_cell.length_a   1.000
_cell.length_b   1.000
_cell.length_c   1.000
_cell.angle_alpha   90.00
_cell.angle_beta   90.00
_cell.angle_gamma   90.00
#
_symmetry.space_group_name_H-M   'P 1'
#
loop_
_entity.id
_entity.type
_entity.pdbx_description
1 polymer ?
#
loop_
_entity_poly.entity_id
_entity_poly.type
_entity_poly.pdbx_seq_one_letter_code
_entity_poly.pdbx_strand_id
1 'polypeptide(L)'
;MSSIEIEGGHCLHGEVRVQGSKNATLPVMAAALLNSGISVLRNYPDIEDVRQMKLLLESLGCRILLEKDKMIIDSQPAKETTLNGAVTGKIRASSVLLGPMLARFHHVKMAQPGGCRIGKRPLDIHMNVFKAFGASWSMSDEFIEVECVRLHPAQIRMNKRSVGATQNAIMVAAFIKGKSKIFNGAVEPEVLTLCDYLKATGTFIQIDDDNTITVEGRGCSHASIDIPGDRIVAGTYMGAVTACGGEIKLSGFRLWDCRGFLNVFTGMGMKLKTHGDEAVTVAMTGKPLAINSIKTEPYPGFPTDMQSIVMTCAAQAEGVTTISENIFDNRMGAAKELNRMNARIKVLGNTAVINGVEGLEGAAITAQDLRGAAALVIAGMSAEGVTFINHTEYIDRGYVDLCGTFNRLGARIHGK
;
A
#
# COMPACT_ATOMS: atom_id res chain seq x y z
N MET A 1 -2.21 -19.21 -15.14
CA MET A 1 -1.06 -18.40 -14.66
C MET A 1 -0.84 -17.35 -15.71
N SER A 2 -0.92 -16.06 -15.33
CA SER A 2 -0.63 -14.98 -16.25
C SER A 2 0.88 -14.80 -16.38
N SER A 3 1.35 -14.54 -17.59
CA SER A 3 2.76 -14.24 -17.89
C SER A 3 2.87 -13.08 -18.86
N ILE A 4 3.99 -12.38 -18.79
CA ILE A 4 4.32 -11.31 -19.73
C ILE A 4 5.72 -11.53 -20.31
N GLU A 5 5.93 -10.98 -21.48
CA GLU A 5 7.21 -10.90 -22.18
C GLU A 5 7.59 -9.43 -22.30
N ILE A 6 8.84 -9.08 -22.00
CA ILE A 6 9.35 -7.71 -22.01
C ILE A 6 10.61 -7.66 -22.85
N GLU A 7 10.62 -6.84 -23.91
CA GLU A 7 11.83 -6.45 -24.64
C GLU A 7 12.43 -5.23 -23.92
N GLY A 8 13.62 -5.36 -23.37
CA GLY A 8 14.27 -4.32 -22.58
C GLY A 8 15.05 -3.28 -23.39
N GLY A 9 15.71 -2.35 -22.69
CA GLY A 9 16.61 -1.36 -23.30
C GLY A 9 15.91 -0.11 -23.88
N HIS A 10 14.64 0.13 -23.56
CA HIS A 10 13.88 1.28 -24.04
C HIS A 10 13.74 2.36 -22.96
N CYS A 11 14.14 3.61 -23.28
CA CYS A 11 13.91 4.78 -22.43
C CYS A 11 12.42 5.16 -22.37
N LEU A 12 11.99 5.71 -21.23
CA LEU A 12 10.60 6.07 -20.99
C LEU A 12 10.36 7.55 -21.26
N HIS A 13 9.27 7.87 -22.00
CA HIS A 13 8.88 9.24 -22.32
C HIS A 13 7.37 9.42 -22.29
N GLY A 14 6.90 10.60 -21.87
CA GLY A 14 5.48 10.94 -21.90
C GLY A 14 4.92 11.43 -20.57
N GLU A 15 3.61 11.28 -20.40
CA GLU A 15 2.91 11.75 -19.20
C GLU A 15 2.05 10.63 -18.61
N VAL A 16 1.98 10.60 -17.25
CA VAL A 16 1.12 9.68 -16.51
C VAL A 16 0.36 10.42 -15.43
N ARG A 17 -0.96 10.24 -15.38
CA ARG A 17 -1.74 10.55 -14.21
C ARG A 17 -1.70 9.36 -13.26
N VAL A 18 -1.22 9.57 -12.05
CA VAL A 18 -1.13 8.53 -11.02
C VAL A 18 -2.54 8.15 -10.56
N GLN A 19 -2.82 6.85 -10.53
CA GLN A 19 -4.08 6.29 -10.03
C GLN A 19 -4.30 6.59 -8.54
N GLY A 20 -5.53 6.49 -8.07
CA GLY A 20 -5.86 6.64 -6.66
C GLY A 20 -5.17 5.61 -5.76
N SER A 21 -4.91 5.98 -4.50
CA SER A 21 -4.17 5.18 -3.55
C SER A 21 -4.95 3.95 -3.09
N LYS A 22 -4.41 2.76 -3.34
CA LYS A 22 -4.92 1.50 -2.80
C LYS A 22 -5.00 1.53 -1.28
N ASN A 23 -3.89 1.91 -0.65
CA ASN A 23 -3.74 1.86 0.80
C ASN A 23 -4.60 2.90 1.53
N ALA A 24 -5.06 3.94 0.83
CA ALA A 24 -6.06 4.89 1.33
C ALA A 24 -7.50 4.42 1.06
N THR A 25 -7.76 3.84 -0.12
CA THR A 25 -9.10 3.38 -0.51
C THR A 25 -9.63 2.30 0.42
N LEU A 26 -8.83 1.27 0.73
CA LEU A 26 -9.28 0.13 1.51
C LEU A 26 -9.75 0.50 2.93
N PRO A 27 -9.01 1.30 3.74
CA PRO A 27 -9.50 1.71 5.04
C PRO A 27 -10.68 2.69 4.98
N VAL A 28 -10.79 3.54 3.95
CA VAL A 28 -11.97 4.39 3.75
C VAL A 28 -13.21 3.55 3.42
N MET A 29 -13.08 2.52 2.57
CA MET A 29 -14.15 1.55 2.32
C MET A 29 -14.60 0.84 3.61
N ALA A 30 -13.65 0.43 4.46
CA ALA A 30 -13.96 -0.16 5.76
C ALA A 30 -14.66 0.85 6.70
N ALA A 31 -14.19 2.09 6.75
CA ALA A 31 -14.79 3.16 7.55
C ALA A 31 -16.21 3.52 7.10
N ALA A 32 -16.56 3.28 5.84
CA ALA A 32 -17.93 3.48 5.34
C ALA A 32 -18.96 2.61 6.09
N LEU A 33 -18.55 1.48 6.70
CA LEU A 33 -19.43 0.69 7.59
C LEU A 33 -19.90 1.46 8.82
N LEU A 34 -19.13 2.45 9.30
CA LEU A 34 -19.51 3.27 10.48
C LEU A 34 -20.60 4.28 10.14
N ASN A 35 -20.81 4.55 8.87
CA ASN A 35 -21.74 5.56 8.40
C ASN A 35 -23.18 5.02 8.40
N SER A 36 -24.12 5.79 8.89
CA SER A 36 -25.56 5.47 8.83
C SER A 36 -26.21 5.88 7.50
N GLY A 37 -25.44 6.33 6.52
CA GLY A 37 -25.90 6.80 5.22
C GLY A 37 -24.99 6.37 4.08
N ILE A 38 -24.87 7.23 3.09
CA ILE A 38 -24.13 6.96 1.86
C ILE A 38 -22.72 7.56 1.95
N SER A 39 -21.72 6.78 1.60
CA SER A 39 -20.34 7.21 1.39
C SER A 39 -20.01 7.25 -0.11
N VAL A 40 -19.36 8.33 -0.56
CA VAL A 40 -18.96 8.48 -1.97
C VAL A 40 -17.44 8.62 -2.05
N LEU A 41 -16.79 7.65 -2.69
CA LEU A 41 -15.35 7.65 -2.93
C LEU A 41 -15.09 7.96 -4.40
N ARG A 42 -14.35 9.06 -4.70
CA ARG A 42 -13.89 9.38 -6.05
C ARG A 42 -12.44 9.02 -6.21
N ASN A 43 -11.99 8.85 -7.45
CA ASN A 43 -10.60 8.50 -7.80
C ASN A 43 -10.09 7.23 -7.09
N TYR A 44 -10.97 6.26 -6.79
CA TYR A 44 -10.55 4.96 -6.30
C TYR A 44 -9.91 4.15 -7.45
N PRO A 45 -8.87 3.31 -7.18
CA PRO A 45 -8.29 2.47 -8.22
C PRO A 45 -9.12 1.20 -8.45
N ASP A 46 -9.41 0.87 -9.71
CA ASP A 46 -10.09 -0.40 -10.06
C ASP A 46 -9.06 -1.55 -10.12
N ILE A 47 -8.69 -2.04 -8.95
CA ILE A 47 -7.69 -3.10 -8.73
C ILE A 47 -8.30 -4.27 -7.96
N GLU A 48 -7.64 -5.43 -8.02
CA GLU A 48 -8.17 -6.65 -7.41
C GLU A 48 -8.42 -6.51 -5.90
N ASP A 49 -7.51 -5.89 -5.13
CA ASP A 49 -7.69 -5.71 -3.68
C ASP A 49 -8.93 -4.83 -3.36
N VAL A 50 -9.27 -3.85 -4.19
CA VAL A 50 -10.49 -3.02 -4.05
C VAL A 50 -11.74 -3.83 -4.42
N ARG A 51 -11.68 -4.63 -5.48
CA ARG A 51 -12.78 -5.54 -5.87
C ARG A 51 -13.06 -6.57 -4.77
N GLN A 52 -12.02 -7.14 -4.17
CA GLN A 52 -12.18 -8.08 -3.05
C GLN A 52 -12.76 -7.39 -1.80
N MET A 53 -12.35 -6.16 -1.46
CA MET A 53 -12.95 -5.39 -0.38
C MET A 53 -14.42 -5.09 -0.64
N LYS A 54 -14.79 -4.76 -1.88
CA LYS A 54 -16.18 -4.60 -2.29
C LYS A 54 -17.00 -5.86 -1.99
N LEU A 55 -16.51 -7.04 -2.39
CA LEU A 55 -17.18 -8.31 -2.12
C LEU A 55 -17.33 -8.58 -0.62
N LEU A 56 -16.34 -8.22 0.20
CA LEU A 56 -16.44 -8.33 1.66
C LEU A 56 -17.55 -7.44 2.21
N LEU A 57 -17.63 -6.18 1.80
CA LEU A 57 -18.67 -5.25 2.24
C LEU A 57 -20.07 -5.70 1.77
N GLU A 58 -20.19 -6.19 0.55
CA GLU A 58 -21.45 -6.76 0.03
C GLU A 58 -21.87 -8.00 0.81
N SER A 59 -20.95 -8.85 1.22
CA SER A 59 -21.25 -10.01 2.07
C SER A 59 -21.72 -9.63 3.48
N LEU A 60 -21.38 -8.43 3.96
CA LEU A 60 -21.91 -7.87 5.21
C LEU A 60 -23.31 -7.25 5.03
N GLY A 61 -23.81 -7.13 3.79
CA GLY A 61 -25.10 -6.55 3.44
C GLY A 61 -25.05 -5.12 2.90
N CYS A 62 -23.88 -4.55 2.66
CA CYS A 62 -23.76 -3.25 2.01
C CYS A 62 -24.25 -3.31 0.55
N ARG A 63 -24.79 -2.20 0.05
CA ARG A 63 -25.06 -2.01 -1.38
C ARG A 63 -23.98 -1.11 -1.96
N ILE A 64 -23.32 -1.57 -3.03
CA ILE A 64 -22.23 -0.81 -3.65
C ILE A 64 -22.51 -0.62 -5.13
N LEU A 65 -22.60 0.65 -5.53
CA LEU A 65 -22.75 1.06 -6.93
C LEU A 65 -21.42 1.64 -7.42
N LEU A 66 -20.92 1.11 -8.54
CA LEU A 66 -19.77 1.65 -9.24
C LEU A 66 -20.25 2.49 -10.42
N GLU A 67 -19.89 3.75 -10.43
CA GLU A 67 -20.03 4.66 -11.57
C GLU A 67 -18.62 4.95 -12.13
N LYS A 68 -18.54 5.59 -13.28
CA LYS A 68 -17.30 5.77 -14.06
C LYS A 68 -16.08 6.22 -13.24
N ASP A 69 -16.28 7.13 -12.29
CA ASP A 69 -15.21 7.79 -11.53
C ASP A 69 -15.45 7.76 -10.02
N LYS A 70 -16.54 7.11 -9.57
CA LYS A 70 -16.91 7.06 -8.15
C LYS A 70 -17.50 5.72 -7.74
N MET A 71 -17.26 5.37 -6.49
CA MET A 71 -17.88 4.26 -5.77
C MET A 71 -18.85 4.84 -4.75
N ILE A 72 -20.09 4.37 -4.77
CA ILE A 72 -21.12 4.75 -3.81
C ILE A 72 -21.38 3.55 -2.92
N ILE A 73 -21.19 3.72 -1.62
CA ILE A 73 -21.37 2.68 -0.60
C ILE A 73 -22.53 3.07 0.29
N ASP A 74 -23.62 2.33 0.22
CA ASP A 74 -24.71 2.35 1.18
C ASP A 74 -24.52 1.21 2.19
N SER A 75 -24.09 1.56 3.40
CA SER A 75 -23.89 0.59 4.46
C SER A 75 -25.09 0.42 5.38
N GLN A 76 -26.20 1.15 5.17
CA GLN A 76 -27.37 1.08 6.01
C GLN A 76 -27.95 -0.33 6.16
N PRO A 77 -28.04 -1.16 5.09
CA PRO A 77 -28.55 -2.52 5.18
C PRO A 77 -27.60 -3.53 5.83
N ALA A 78 -26.35 -3.18 6.11
CA ALA A 78 -25.36 -4.11 6.65
C ALA A 78 -25.75 -4.58 8.05
N LYS A 79 -25.76 -5.90 8.27
CA LYS A 79 -26.15 -6.57 9.52
C LYS A 79 -25.32 -7.82 9.83
N GLU A 80 -24.60 -8.37 8.84
CA GLU A 80 -23.84 -9.58 9.03
C GLU A 80 -22.54 -9.29 9.80
N THR A 81 -22.19 -10.21 10.69
CA THR A 81 -21.02 -10.07 11.58
C THR A 81 -19.95 -11.12 11.32
N THR A 82 -20.15 -11.98 10.32
CA THR A 82 -19.22 -13.07 9.97
C THR A 82 -18.67 -12.90 8.57
N LEU A 83 -17.35 -12.95 8.45
CA LEU A 83 -16.62 -12.92 7.18
C LEU A 83 -15.95 -14.27 6.93
N ASN A 84 -16.36 -14.95 5.86
CA ASN A 84 -15.87 -16.28 5.48
C ASN A 84 -14.50 -16.22 4.80
N GLY A 85 -13.74 -17.34 4.87
CA GLY A 85 -12.40 -17.47 4.34
C GLY A 85 -12.26 -17.37 2.82
N ALA A 86 -13.34 -17.57 2.05
CA ALA A 86 -13.31 -17.52 0.59
C ALA A 86 -12.80 -16.17 0.03
N VAL A 87 -13.10 -15.06 0.71
CA VAL A 87 -12.66 -13.70 0.32
C VAL A 87 -11.61 -13.17 1.29
N THR A 88 -11.78 -13.33 2.61
CA THR A 88 -10.79 -12.83 3.62
C THR A 88 -9.41 -13.43 3.40
N GLY A 89 -9.33 -14.70 2.98
CA GLY A 89 -8.08 -15.38 2.64
C GLY A 89 -7.33 -14.80 1.43
N LYS A 90 -7.98 -13.98 0.60
CA LYS A 90 -7.36 -13.39 -0.60
C LYS A 90 -6.65 -12.07 -0.32
N ILE A 91 -7.13 -11.28 0.65
CA ILE A 91 -6.53 -9.97 0.96
C ILE A 91 -6.20 -9.81 2.45
N ARG A 92 -4.99 -9.37 2.75
CA ARG A 92 -4.57 -9.06 4.12
C ARG A 92 -5.33 -7.86 4.70
N ALA A 93 -5.73 -6.92 3.85
CA ALA A 93 -6.46 -5.71 4.25
C ALA A 93 -7.84 -6.01 4.87
N SER A 94 -8.37 -7.26 4.77
CA SER A 94 -9.59 -7.66 5.48
C SER A 94 -9.53 -7.38 6.98
N SER A 95 -8.34 -7.42 7.60
CA SER A 95 -8.16 -7.09 9.03
C SER A 95 -8.55 -5.66 9.41
N VAL A 96 -8.62 -4.73 8.45
CA VAL A 96 -9.08 -3.35 8.71
C VAL A 96 -10.59 -3.27 9.00
N LEU A 97 -11.35 -4.30 8.62
CA LEU A 97 -12.78 -4.42 8.91
C LEU A 97 -13.08 -4.76 10.38
N LEU A 98 -12.13 -5.30 11.13
CA LEU A 98 -12.33 -5.68 12.53
C LEU A 98 -12.82 -4.51 13.39
N GLY A 99 -12.20 -3.33 13.27
CA GLY A 99 -12.56 -2.13 14.01
C GLY A 99 -13.98 -1.63 13.74
N PRO A 100 -14.34 -1.32 12.49
CA PRO A 100 -15.69 -0.82 12.18
C PRO A 100 -16.80 -1.84 12.41
N MET A 101 -16.55 -3.15 12.20
CA MET A 101 -17.53 -4.18 12.52
C MET A 101 -17.74 -4.28 14.03
N LEU A 102 -16.65 -4.31 14.83
CA LEU A 102 -16.75 -4.29 16.29
C LEU A 102 -17.49 -3.04 16.80
N ALA A 103 -17.16 -1.87 16.25
CA ALA A 103 -17.79 -0.60 16.66
C ALA A 103 -19.29 -0.58 16.39
N ARG A 104 -19.72 -1.07 15.21
CA ARG A 104 -21.11 -1.01 14.78
C ARG A 104 -21.96 -2.16 15.29
N PHE A 105 -21.43 -3.38 15.28
CA PHE A 105 -22.19 -4.61 15.55
C PHE A 105 -21.87 -5.24 16.91
N HIS A 106 -20.88 -4.73 17.63
CA HIS A 106 -20.38 -5.28 18.90
C HIS A 106 -19.83 -6.71 18.82
N HIS A 107 -19.78 -7.27 17.62
CA HIS A 107 -19.27 -8.61 17.33
C HIS A 107 -18.68 -8.67 15.92
N VAL A 108 -17.59 -9.39 15.78
CA VAL A 108 -17.02 -9.73 14.47
C VAL A 108 -16.36 -11.11 14.55
N LYS A 109 -16.74 -11.98 13.63
CA LYS A 109 -16.05 -13.25 13.39
C LYS A 109 -15.49 -13.26 11.97
N MET A 110 -14.20 -13.46 11.84
CA MET A 110 -13.52 -13.40 10.54
C MET A 110 -12.56 -14.56 10.40
N ALA A 111 -12.57 -15.25 9.25
CA ALA A 111 -11.53 -16.22 8.94
C ALA A 111 -10.16 -15.52 8.86
N GLN A 112 -9.10 -16.24 9.20
CA GLN A 112 -7.74 -15.68 9.23
C GLN A 112 -7.42 -14.91 7.94
N PRO A 113 -6.94 -13.65 8.04
CA PRO A 113 -6.62 -12.86 6.86
C PRO A 113 -5.47 -13.49 6.07
N GLY A 114 -5.71 -13.78 4.81
CA GLY A 114 -4.71 -14.29 3.88
C GLY A 114 -3.81 -13.19 3.30
N GLY A 115 -3.26 -13.46 2.13
CA GLY A 115 -2.54 -12.49 1.31
C GLY A 115 -1.04 -12.75 1.20
N CYS A 116 -0.24 -11.73 1.16
CA CYS A 116 1.14 -11.73 0.70
C CYS A 116 2.12 -12.55 1.58
N ARG A 117 3.07 -13.24 0.94
CA ARG A 117 4.10 -14.08 1.58
C ARG A 117 5.31 -13.30 2.13
N ILE A 118 5.17 -12.00 2.41
CA ILE A 118 6.27 -11.11 2.83
C ILE A 118 6.64 -11.20 4.32
N GLY A 119 6.11 -12.17 5.06
CA GLY A 119 6.42 -12.42 6.47
C GLY A 119 5.22 -12.49 7.39
N LYS A 120 5.47 -12.85 8.66
CA LYS A 120 4.44 -12.91 9.70
C LYS A 120 3.92 -11.51 9.99
N ARG A 121 2.59 -11.38 10.07
CA ARG A 121 1.90 -10.14 10.44
C ARG A 121 0.94 -10.45 11.58
N PRO A 122 1.45 -10.58 12.80
CA PRO A 122 0.62 -10.88 13.96
C PRO A 122 -0.39 -9.76 14.19
N LEU A 123 -1.56 -10.12 14.73
CA LEU A 123 -2.64 -9.19 15.03
C LEU A 123 -2.66 -8.77 16.51
N ASP A 124 -1.60 -9.08 17.25
CA ASP A 124 -1.43 -8.78 18.68
C ASP A 124 -1.67 -7.29 19.00
N ILE A 125 -1.14 -6.38 18.19
CA ILE A 125 -1.34 -4.93 18.35
C ILE A 125 -2.82 -4.58 18.16
N HIS A 126 -3.52 -5.18 17.17
CA HIS A 126 -4.95 -4.97 16.95
C HIS A 126 -5.75 -5.47 18.17
N MET A 127 -5.43 -6.66 18.70
CA MET A 127 -6.12 -7.22 19.86
C MET A 127 -5.92 -6.36 21.11
N ASN A 128 -4.72 -5.82 21.33
CA ASN A 128 -4.45 -4.87 22.41
C ASN A 128 -5.27 -3.58 22.27
N VAL A 129 -5.44 -3.08 21.05
CA VAL A 129 -6.31 -1.93 20.75
C VAL A 129 -7.75 -2.25 21.15
N PHE A 130 -8.31 -3.37 20.70
CA PHE A 130 -9.69 -3.74 20.99
C PHE A 130 -9.93 -3.98 22.51
N LYS A 131 -8.96 -4.61 23.18
CA LYS A 131 -9.00 -4.78 24.64
C LYS A 131 -9.04 -3.44 25.36
N ALA A 132 -8.28 -2.44 24.92
CA ALA A 132 -8.30 -1.11 25.52
C ALA A 132 -9.68 -0.42 25.40
N PHE A 133 -10.44 -0.70 24.33
CA PHE A 133 -11.81 -0.22 24.17
C PHE A 133 -12.85 -1.06 24.93
N GLY A 134 -12.46 -2.15 25.62
CA GLY A 134 -13.35 -2.99 26.43
C GLY A 134 -13.85 -4.26 25.71
N ALA A 135 -13.24 -4.66 24.61
CA ALA A 135 -13.58 -5.89 23.91
C ALA A 135 -12.77 -7.09 24.43
N SER A 136 -13.36 -8.28 24.31
CA SER A 136 -12.70 -9.57 24.43
C SER A 136 -12.46 -10.18 23.05
N TRP A 137 -11.53 -11.11 22.95
CA TRP A 137 -11.21 -11.78 21.69
C TRP A 137 -10.75 -13.22 21.91
N SER A 138 -11.01 -14.03 20.91
CA SER A 138 -10.43 -15.36 20.76
C SER A 138 -9.83 -15.52 19.36
N MET A 139 -8.82 -16.33 19.24
CA MET A 139 -8.14 -16.59 17.97
C MET A 139 -7.72 -18.05 17.89
N SER A 140 -8.05 -18.66 16.76
CA SER A 140 -7.61 -20.00 16.36
C SER A 140 -6.88 -19.91 15.01
N ASP A 141 -6.39 -21.03 14.50
CA ASP A 141 -5.78 -21.09 13.18
C ASP A 141 -6.77 -20.75 12.04
N GLU A 142 -8.06 -20.92 12.28
CA GLU A 142 -9.11 -20.70 11.27
C GLU A 142 -9.77 -19.33 11.40
N PHE A 143 -10.04 -18.86 12.64
CA PHE A 143 -10.86 -17.68 12.88
C PHE A 143 -10.25 -16.74 13.91
N ILE A 144 -10.63 -15.47 13.75
CA ILE A 144 -10.50 -14.40 14.74
C ILE A 144 -11.93 -13.99 15.12
N GLU A 145 -12.22 -13.96 16.40
CA GLU A 145 -13.50 -13.50 16.92
C GLU A 145 -13.25 -12.41 17.97
N VAL A 146 -13.93 -11.27 17.82
CA VAL A 146 -13.82 -10.12 18.72
C VAL A 146 -15.22 -9.68 19.06
N GLU A 147 -15.49 -9.50 20.37
CA GLU A 147 -16.81 -9.12 20.86
C GLU A 147 -16.74 -8.15 22.04
N CYS A 148 -17.80 -7.39 22.26
CA CYS A 148 -17.92 -6.52 23.42
C CYS A 148 -19.39 -6.36 23.83
N VAL A 149 -19.62 -6.19 25.12
CA VAL A 149 -20.92 -5.77 25.63
C VAL A 149 -21.10 -4.26 25.43
N ARG A 150 -20.04 -3.50 25.70
CA ARG A 150 -20.04 -2.03 25.57
C ARG A 150 -18.64 -1.52 25.32
N LEU A 151 -18.46 -0.74 24.27
CA LEU A 151 -17.25 -0.02 24.00
C LEU A 151 -17.20 1.31 24.79
N HIS A 152 -16.01 1.72 25.22
CA HIS A 152 -15.75 2.98 25.91
C HIS A 152 -14.51 3.68 25.37
N PRO A 153 -14.42 5.03 25.50
CA PRO A 153 -13.22 5.77 25.13
C PRO A 153 -11.97 5.25 25.83
N ALA A 154 -10.83 5.28 25.15
CA ALA A 154 -9.60 4.68 25.64
C ALA A 154 -8.36 5.55 25.42
N GLN A 155 -7.34 5.32 26.24
CA GLN A 155 -5.98 5.78 26.01
C GLN A 155 -5.13 4.57 25.58
N ILE A 156 -4.64 4.59 24.35
CA ILE A 156 -3.98 3.45 23.72
C ILE A 156 -2.54 3.85 23.44
N ARG A 157 -1.58 3.09 23.97
CA ARG A 157 -0.16 3.28 23.66
C ARG A 157 0.34 2.11 22.80
N MET A 158 0.76 2.41 21.59
CA MET A 158 1.31 1.40 20.70
C MET A 158 2.80 1.22 20.95
N ASN A 159 3.22 0.01 21.33
CA ASN A 159 4.65 -0.31 21.53
C ASN A 159 5.44 -0.24 20.23
N LYS A 160 4.80 -0.58 19.11
CA LYS A 160 5.33 -0.47 17.74
C LYS A 160 4.26 0.21 16.86
N ARG A 161 4.68 1.13 15.99
CA ARG A 161 3.78 1.73 15.01
C ARG A 161 3.21 0.66 14.09
N SER A 162 1.89 0.61 13.98
CA SER A 162 1.16 -0.30 13.11
C SER A 162 0.07 0.47 12.38
N VAL A 163 0.18 0.59 11.07
CA VAL A 163 -0.81 1.27 10.23
C VAL A 163 -2.20 0.68 10.43
N GLY A 164 -2.35 -0.64 10.29
CA GLY A 164 -3.65 -1.30 10.42
C GLY A 164 -4.26 -1.19 11.82
N ALA A 165 -3.45 -1.33 12.89
CA ALA A 165 -3.95 -1.19 14.25
C ALA A 165 -4.33 0.27 14.56
N THR A 166 -3.58 1.25 14.04
CA THR A 166 -3.92 2.67 14.16
C THR A 166 -5.24 2.97 13.45
N GLN A 167 -5.43 2.48 12.22
CA GLN A 167 -6.67 2.65 11.47
C GLN A 167 -7.87 2.04 12.22
N ASN A 168 -7.74 0.82 12.73
CA ASN A 168 -8.80 0.21 13.54
C ASN A 168 -9.09 1.01 14.82
N ALA A 169 -8.06 1.50 15.52
CA ALA A 169 -8.23 2.33 16.71
C ALA A 169 -8.99 3.63 16.41
N ILE A 170 -8.61 4.32 15.32
CA ILE A 170 -9.27 5.56 14.88
C ILE A 170 -10.74 5.29 14.53
N MET A 171 -11.04 4.21 13.81
CA MET A 171 -12.41 3.87 13.40
C MET A 171 -13.30 3.52 14.60
N VAL A 172 -12.80 2.74 15.56
CA VAL A 172 -13.55 2.47 16.80
C VAL A 172 -13.78 3.77 17.57
N ALA A 173 -12.73 4.58 17.77
CA ALA A 173 -12.82 5.84 18.50
C ALA A 173 -13.77 6.86 17.83
N ALA A 174 -13.84 6.89 16.51
CA ALA A 174 -14.72 7.77 15.74
C ALA A 174 -16.21 7.46 15.94
N PHE A 175 -16.54 6.19 16.12
CA PHE A 175 -17.93 5.74 16.26
C PHE A 175 -18.49 5.91 17.69
N ILE A 176 -17.67 5.68 18.72
CA ILE A 176 -18.12 5.75 20.12
C ILE A 176 -18.11 7.20 20.63
N LYS A 177 -19.09 7.54 21.49
CA LYS A 177 -19.13 8.88 22.09
C LYS A 177 -18.01 9.05 23.12
N GLY A 178 -17.29 10.17 23.03
CA GLY A 178 -16.24 10.57 23.95
C GLY A 178 -14.86 10.68 23.30
N LYS A 179 -13.85 10.95 24.13
CA LYS A 179 -12.50 11.30 23.68
C LYS A 179 -11.54 10.15 23.93
N SER A 180 -10.94 9.63 22.87
CA SER A 180 -9.86 8.64 22.91
C SER A 180 -8.54 9.24 22.49
N LYS A 181 -7.42 8.70 22.98
CA LYS A 181 -6.06 9.08 22.60
C LYS A 181 -5.26 7.86 22.18
N ILE A 182 -4.58 7.96 21.03
CA ILE A 182 -3.72 6.93 20.49
C ILE A 182 -2.30 7.49 20.46
N PHE A 183 -1.44 7.02 21.37
CA PHE A 183 -0.05 7.42 21.47
C PHE A 183 0.82 6.56 20.55
N ASN A 184 1.82 7.18 19.90
CA ASN A 184 2.71 6.54 18.92
C ASN A 184 1.92 5.90 17.76
N GLY A 185 0.88 6.61 17.29
CA GLY A 185 0.08 6.19 16.13
C GLY A 185 0.88 6.27 14.83
N ALA A 186 0.44 5.51 13.85
CA ALA A 186 0.93 5.62 12.47
C ALA A 186 0.35 6.88 11.81
N VAL A 187 1.17 7.61 11.06
CA VAL A 187 0.80 8.88 10.39
C VAL A 187 1.14 8.86 8.90
N GLU A 188 1.14 7.68 8.32
CA GLU A 188 1.27 7.50 6.88
C GLU A 188 0.15 8.24 6.14
N PRO A 189 0.38 8.74 4.92
CA PRO A 189 -0.62 9.48 4.13
C PRO A 189 -1.97 8.78 4.02
N GLU A 190 -1.99 7.47 3.93
CA GLU A 190 -3.19 6.64 3.92
C GLU A 190 -3.97 6.65 5.25
N VAL A 191 -3.30 6.87 6.39
CA VAL A 191 -3.95 7.07 7.69
C VAL A 191 -4.54 8.47 7.77
N LEU A 192 -3.81 9.47 7.26
CA LEU A 192 -4.31 10.85 7.19
C LEU A 192 -5.56 10.95 6.30
N THR A 193 -5.57 10.26 5.15
CA THR A 193 -6.75 10.18 4.29
C THR A 193 -7.96 9.56 5.01
N LEU A 194 -7.76 8.50 5.80
CA LEU A 194 -8.83 7.95 6.65
C LEU A 194 -9.33 8.98 7.67
N CYS A 195 -8.41 9.74 8.30
CA CYS A 195 -8.78 10.81 9.23
C CYS A 195 -9.60 11.90 8.53
N ASP A 196 -9.23 12.30 7.30
CA ASP A 196 -9.95 13.32 6.54
C ASP A 196 -11.37 12.84 6.17
N TYR A 197 -11.53 11.58 5.78
CA TYR A 197 -12.85 10.98 5.57
C TYR A 197 -13.69 11.01 6.86
N LEU A 198 -13.14 10.59 8.00
CA LEU A 198 -13.87 10.56 9.27
C LEU A 198 -14.19 11.97 9.78
N LYS A 199 -13.33 12.97 9.55
CA LYS A 199 -13.66 14.38 9.82
C LYS A 199 -14.86 14.85 8.98
N ALA A 200 -14.92 14.44 7.71
CA ALA A 200 -16.06 14.76 6.84
C ALA A 200 -17.36 14.08 7.32
N THR A 201 -17.29 12.99 8.08
CA THR A 201 -18.47 12.38 8.74
C THR A 201 -18.89 13.07 10.04
N GLY A 202 -18.15 14.08 10.52
CA GLY A 202 -18.45 14.85 11.74
C GLY A 202 -17.57 14.48 12.95
N THR A 203 -16.64 13.55 12.83
CA THR A 203 -15.70 13.19 13.90
C THR A 203 -14.64 14.28 14.07
N PHE A 204 -14.32 14.67 15.31
CA PHE A 204 -13.17 15.53 15.58
C PHE A 204 -11.90 14.67 15.70
N ILE A 205 -10.87 14.99 14.91
CA ILE A 205 -9.57 14.31 14.93
C ILE A 205 -8.46 15.37 14.91
N GLN A 206 -7.55 15.28 15.87
CA GLN A 206 -6.33 16.08 15.97
C GLN A 206 -5.12 15.15 16.02
N ILE A 207 -4.04 15.51 15.33
CA ILE A 207 -2.77 14.79 15.32
C ILE A 207 -1.70 15.76 15.78
N ASP A 208 -1.00 15.40 16.84
CA ASP A 208 0.07 16.20 17.43
C ASP A 208 1.45 15.81 16.84
N ASP A 209 2.48 16.65 17.02
CA ASP A 209 3.83 16.45 16.47
C ASP A 209 4.52 15.17 16.98
N ASP A 210 4.13 14.66 18.16
CA ASP A 210 4.61 13.39 18.73
C ASP A 210 3.88 12.15 18.19
N ASN A 211 3.04 12.32 17.16
CA ASN A 211 2.14 11.32 16.58
C ASN A 211 1.08 10.79 17.58
N THR A 212 0.70 11.59 18.54
CA THR A 212 -0.50 11.35 19.35
C THR A 212 -1.73 11.74 18.53
N ILE A 213 -2.65 10.78 18.37
CA ILE A 213 -3.90 11.01 17.63
C ILE A 213 -5.03 11.09 18.66
N THR A 214 -5.66 12.25 18.75
CA THR A 214 -6.83 12.48 19.57
C THR A 214 -8.08 12.37 18.71
N VAL A 215 -9.02 11.51 19.07
CA VAL A 215 -10.29 11.28 18.38
C VAL A 215 -11.43 11.53 19.34
N GLU A 216 -12.36 12.42 18.99
CA GLU A 216 -13.61 12.63 19.71
C GLU A 216 -14.77 12.16 18.84
N GLY A 217 -15.29 10.99 19.18
CA GLY A 217 -16.38 10.35 18.44
C GLY A 217 -17.73 11.02 18.70
N ARG A 218 -18.47 11.23 17.60
CA ARG A 218 -19.81 11.87 17.62
C ARG A 218 -20.84 11.08 16.83
N GLY A 219 -20.47 9.87 16.37
CA GLY A 219 -21.18 9.12 15.36
C GLY A 219 -20.74 9.55 13.96
N CYS A 220 -21.09 8.77 12.94
CA CYS A 220 -20.71 9.01 11.57
C CYS A 220 -21.93 9.24 10.68
N SER A 221 -21.93 10.33 9.91
CA SER A 221 -22.94 10.65 8.89
C SER A 221 -22.39 10.40 7.47
N HIS A 222 -23.22 10.61 6.44
CA HIS A 222 -22.76 10.48 5.07
C HIS A 222 -21.57 11.43 4.79
N ALA A 223 -20.66 10.99 3.94
CA ALA A 223 -19.52 11.79 3.50
C ALA A 223 -19.06 11.43 2.09
N SER A 224 -18.32 12.34 1.48
CA SER A 224 -17.60 12.06 0.24
C SER A 224 -16.14 12.42 0.39
N ILE A 225 -15.27 11.69 -0.33
CA ILE A 225 -13.85 11.93 -0.35
C ILE A 225 -13.27 11.67 -1.74
N ASP A 226 -12.32 12.50 -2.13
CA ASP A 226 -11.45 12.25 -3.27
C ASP A 226 -10.19 11.51 -2.77
N ILE A 227 -10.01 10.28 -3.22
CA ILE A 227 -8.84 9.47 -2.86
C ILE A 227 -7.59 10.09 -3.51
N PRO A 228 -6.56 10.46 -2.75
CA PRO A 228 -5.34 11.01 -3.33
C PRO A 228 -4.62 9.98 -4.20
N GLY A 229 -3.79 10.44 -5.14
CA GLY A 229 -2.96 9.56 -5.95
C GLY A 229 -2.01 8.72 -5.11
N ASP A 230 -1.76 7.49 -5.56
CA ASP A 230 -0.94 6.51 -4.84
C ASP A 230 0.54 6.88 -4.89
N ARG A 231 1.11 7.31 -3.77
CA ARG A 231 2.54 7.66 -3.65
C ARG A 231 3.47 6.50 -4.03
N ILE A 232 3.07 5.25 -3.80
CA ILE A 232 3.89 4.08 -4.12
C ILE A 232 3.87 3.80 -5.63
N VAL A 233 2.72 4.02 -6.28
CA VAL A 233 2.62 3.96 -7.74
C VAL A 233 3.44 5.09 -8.38
N ALA A 234 3.36 6.32 -7.85
CA ALA A 234 4.23 7.42 -8.29
C ALA A 234 5.72 7.04 -8.15
N GLY A 235 6.12 6.50 -6.99
CA GLY A 235 7.47 5.99 -6.76
C GLY A 235 7.87 4.85 -7.69
N THR A 236 6.94 3.99 -8.11
CA THR A 236 7.20 2.94 -9.09
C THR A 236 7.58 3.53 -10.45
N TYR A 237 6.88 4.57 -10.91
CA TYR A 237 7.25 5.28 -12.15
C TYR A 237 8.57 6.05 -12.02
N MET A 238 8.84 6.67 -10.86
CA MET A 238 10.14 7.29 -10.58
C MET A 238 11.28 6.26 -10.65
N GLY A 239 11.08 5.09 -10.02
CA GLY A 239 12.02 3.97 -10.09
C GLY A 239 12.22 3.44 -11.52
N ALA A 240 11.15 3.37 -12.30
CA ALA A 240 11.26 2.93 -13.70
C ALA A 240 12.11 3.90 -14.54
N VAL A 241 11.91 5.22 -14.40
CA VAL A 241 12.77 6.22 -15.07
C VAL A 241 14.20 6.14 -14.56
N THR A 242 14.40 5.93 -13.26
CA THR A 242 15.74 5.80 -12.67
C THR A 242 16.49 4.59 -13.23
N ALA A 243 15.79 3.47 -13.49
CA ALA A 243 16.40 2.24 -14.02
C ALA A 243 16.55 2.24 -15.55
N CYS A 244 15.53 2.74 -16.29
CA CYS A 244 15.47 2.64 -17.75
C CYS A 244 15.96 3.91 -18.47
N GLY A 245 16.12 5.03 -17.74
CA GLY A 245 16.39 6.34 -18.35
C GLY A 245 15.15 6.98 -18.97
N GLY A 246 15.33 8.20 -19.50
CA GLY A 246 14.29 8.99 -20.15
C GLY A 246 13.73 10.10 -19.29
N GLU A 247 12.56 10.62 -19.68
CA GLU A 247 11.87 11.73 -19.01
C GLU A 247 10.35 11.53 -19.06
N ILE A 248 9.70 11.55 -17.90
CA ILE A 248 8.24 11.48 -17.83
C ILE A 248 7.69 12.57 -16.91
N LYS A 249 6.45 13.00 -17.19
CA LYS A 249 5.68 13.87 -16.32
C LYS A 249 4.66 13.05 -15.54
N LEU A 250 4.69 13.15 -14.24
CA LEU A 250 3.75 12.52 -13.32
C LEU A 250 2.82 13.57 -12.72
N SER A 251 1.52 13.27 -12.63
CA SER A 251 0.51 14.19 -12.07
C SER A 251 -0.54 13.46 -11.24
N GLY A 252 -1.34 14.20 -10.46
CA GLY A 252 -2.47 13.67 -9.70
C GLY A 252 -2.09 12.99 -8.39
N PHE A 253 -0.96 13.32 -7.80
CA PHE A 253 -0.53 12.84 -6.49
C PHE A 253 0.15 13.96 -5.70
N ARG A 254 0.22 13.83 -4.38
CA ARG A 254 0.87 14.82 -3.52
C ARG A 254 2.37 14.52 -3.42
N LEU A 255 3.22 15.40 -3.93
CA LEU A 255 4.69 15.20 -3.88
C LEU A 255 5.21 15.06 -2.45
N TRP A 256 4.61 15.80 -1.50
CA TRP A 256 4.97 15.73 -0.10
C TRP A 256 4.84 14.32 0.51
N ASP A 257 3.89 13.52 0.04
CA ASP A 257 3.68 12.15 0.50
C ASP A 257 4.84 11.21 0.07
N CYS A 258 5.62 11.61 -0.93
CA CYS A 258 6.76 10.86 -1.46
C CYS A 258 8.09 11.11 -0.72
N ARG A 259 8.14 12.05 0.24
CA ARG A 259 9.39 12.49 0.91
C ARG A 259 10.25 11.35 1.48
N GLY A 260 9.64 10.23 1.91
CA GLY A 260 10.35 9.08 2.45
C GLY A 260 11.27 8.35 1.46
N PHE A 261 11.06 8.51 0.16
CA PHE A 261 11.87 7.85 -0.88
C PHE A 261 12.38 8.81 -1.97
N LEU A 262 11.88 10.03 -2.03
CA LEU A 262 12.27 10.99 -3.06
C LEU A 262 13.78 11.28 -3.01
N ASN A 263 14.32 11.46 -1.81
CA ASN A 263 15.76 11.69 -1.59
C ASN A 263 16.63 10.50 -2.05
N VAL A 264 16.11 9.28 -2.02
CA VAL A 264 16.82 8.10 -2.51
C VAL A 264 16.96 8.18 -4.03
N PHE A 265 15.86 8.41 -4.77
CA PHE A 265 15.92 8.51 -6.23
C PHE A 265 16.73 9.71 -6.72
N THR A 266 16.60 10.88 -6.08
CA THR A 266 17.44 12.05 -6.42
C THR A 266 18.91 11.80 -6.07
N GLY A 267 19.20 11.12 -4.98
CA GLY A 267 20.56 10.67 -4.63
C GLY A 267 21.15 9.67 -5.63
N MET A 268 20.29 8.85 -6.28
CA MET A 268 20.69 7.97 -7.38
C MET A 268 20.91 8.72 -8.71
N GLY A 269 20.70 10.03 -8.76
CA GLY A 269 20.93 10.88 -9.95
C GLY A 269 19.66 11.25 -10.72
N MET A 270 18.46 10.81 -10.28
CA MET A 270 17.21 11.24 -10.90
C MET A 270 17.02 12.74 -10.71
N LYS A 271 16.80 13.46 -11.82
CA LYS A 271 16.48 14.88 -11.82
C LYS A 271 14.98 15.06 -11.61
N LEU A 272 14.61 16.07 -10.83
CA LEU A 272 13.21 16.36 -10.52
C LEU A 272 12.92 17.85 -10.77
N LYS A 273 11.84 18.12 -11.51
CA LYS A 273 11.30 19.47 -11.71
C LYS A 273 9.83 19.48 -11.30
N THR A 274 9.50 20.31 -10.31
CA THR A 274 8.13 20.43 -9.79
C THR A 274 7.26 21.34 -10.67
N HIS A 275 5.97 21.02 -10.77
CA HIS A 275 4.92 21.79 -11.42
C HIS A 275 3.74 21.97 -10.45
N GLY A 276 3.96 22.78 -9.40
CA GLY A 276 3.06 22.84 -8.24
C GLY A 276 3.18 21.62 -7.33
N ASP A 277 2.17 21.38 -6.50
CA ASP A 277 2.22 20.35 -5.44
C ASP A 277 1.81 18.96 -5.91
N GLU A 278 1.16 18.86 -7.08
CA GLU A 278 0.55 17.63 -7.58
C GLU A 278 1.12 17.13 -8.92
N ALA A 279 2.18 17.74 -9.43
CA ALA A 279 2.81 17.30 -10.67
C ALA A 279 4.32 17.54 -10.66
N VAL A 280 5.06 16.59 -11.26
CA VAL A 280 6.52 16.66 -11.40
C VAL A 280 6.94 16.09 -12.74
N THR A 281 8.03 16.63 -13.31
CA THR A 281 8.81 15.96 -14.36
C THR A 281 10.00 15.29 -13.68
N VAL A 282 10.19 14.01 -13.96
CA VAL A 282 11.34 13.23 -13.52
C VAL A 282 12.13 12.74 -14.71
N ALA A 283 13.45 12.86 -14.64
CA ALA A 283 14.33 12.48 -15.73
C ALA A 283 15.59 11.78 -15.24
N MET A 284 16.09 10.83 -16.00
CA MET A 284 17.34 10.15 -15.74
C MET A 284 18.15 10.02 -17.03
N THR A 285 19.43 10.37 -16.94
CA THR A 285 20.41 10.20 -18.01
C THR A 285 21.64 9.50 -17.43
N GLY A 286 22.11 8.46 -18.10
CA GLY A 286 23.21 7.62 -17.60
C GLY A 286 22.75 6.61 -16.54
N LYS A 287 23.73 6.02 -15.85
CA LYS A 287 23.49 4.99 -14.83
C LYS A 287 23.09 5.59 -13.48
N PRO A 288 22.30 4.87 -12.68
CA PRO A 288 22.08 5.24 -11.28
C PRO A 288 23.38 5.24 -10.47
N LEU A 289 23.44 6.11 -9.48
CA LEU A 289 24.52 6.12 -8.48
C LEU A 289 24.10 5.27 -7.27
N ALA A 290 25.05 4.56 -6.68
CA ALA A 290 24.80 3.78 -5.48
C ALA A 290 24.49 4.67 -4.26
N ILE A 291 23.60 4.20 -3.39
CA ILE A 291 23.33 4.79 -2.08
C ILE A 291 23.91 3.87 -0.99
N ASN A 292 24.85 4.35 -0.22
CA ASN A 292 25.59 3.53 0.75
C ASN A 292 24.69 2.72 1.69
N SER A 293 23.62 3.31 2.21
CA SER A 293 22.70 2.65 3.13
C SER A 293 21.29 3.19 3.03
N ILE A 294 20.33 2.26 2.87
CA ILE A 294 18.89 2.53 2.89
C ILE A 294 18.28 1.63 3.95
N LYS A 295 17.45 2.19 4.84
CA LYS A 295 16.73 1.44 5.87
C LYS A 295 15.24 1.68 5.74
N THR A 296 14.46 0.59 5.73
CA THR A 296 13.01 0.75 5.77
C THR A 296 12.56 1.15 7.17
N GLU A 297 11.72 2.17 7.24
CA GLU A 297 11.23 2.76 8.48
C GLU A 297 9.77 3.21 8.32
N PRO A 298 9.00 3.33 9.43
CA PRO A 298 7.70 3.96 9.39
C PRO A 298 7.79 5.40 8.84
N TYR A 299 6.71 5.86 8.21
CA TYR A 299 6.65 7.21 7.66
C TYR A 299 7.01 8.29 8.70
N PRO A 300 7.82 9.32 8.34
CA PRO A 300 8.27 9.68 6.99
C PRO A 300 9.56 8.99 6.51
N GLY A 301 10.00 7.91 7.16
CA GLY A 301 11.14 7.13 6.71
C GLY A 301 10.90 6.42 5.37
N PHE A 302 11.92 5.70 4.89
CA PHE A 302 11.85 4.99 3.62
C PHE A 302 10.82 3.83 3.69
N PRO A 303 9.76 3.85 2.85
CA PRO A 303 8.70 2.87 2.95
C PRO A 303 9.14 1.50 2.41
N THR A 304 8.81 0.45 3.15
CA THR A 304 9.08 -0.93 2.76
C THR A 304 8.49 -1.30 1.39
N ASP A 305 7.40 -0.64 0.96
CA ASP A 305 6.77 -0.86 -0.36
C ASP A 305 7.64 -0.41 -1.55
N MET A 306 8.66 0.43 -1.32
CA MET A 306 9.63 0.86 -2.33
C MET A 306 10.92 0.03 -2.34
N GLN A 307 11.10 -0.87 -1.38
CA GLN A 307 12.34 -1.62 -1.17
C GLN A 307 12.76 -2.42 -2.42
N SER A 308 11.85 -3.20 -3.01
CA SER A 308 12.16 -4.00 -4.21
C SER A 308 12.42 -3.13 -5.46
N ILE A 309 11.70 -1.99 -5.59
CA ILE A 309 11.89 -1.04 -6.69
C ILE A 309 13.31 -0.45 -6.66
N VAL A 310 13.71 0.05 -5.48
CA VAL A 310 15.04 0.63 -5.31
C VAL A 310 16.13 -0.43 -5.41
N MET A 311 15.87 -1.68 -4.98
CA MET A 311 16.78 -2.81 -5.19
C MET A 311 17.07 -3.03 -6.68
N THR A 312 16.06 -2.94 -7.54
CA THR A 312 16.23 -3.03 -9.00
C THR A 312 17.10 -1.88 -9.56
N CYS A 313 16.86 -0.64 -9.13
CA CYS A 313 17.69 0.49 -9.53
C CYS A 313 19.14 0.31 -9.05
N ALA A 314 19.33 -0.12 -7.79
CA ALA A 314 20.63 -0.34 -7.19
C ALA A 314 21.42 -1.49 -7.86
N ALA A 315 20.71 -2.49 -8.43
CA ALA A 315 21.36 -3.61 -9.12
C ALA A 315 22.20 -3.20 -10.33
N GLN A 316 21.92 -2.06 -10.93
CA GLN A 316 22.67 -1.50 -12.07
C GLN A 316 23.31 -0.13 -11.76
N ALA A 317 23.39 0.23 -10.47
CA ALA A 317 23.99 1.48 -10.03
C ALA A 317 25.51 1.40 -9.98
N GLU A 318 26.21 2.53 -10.19
CA GLU A 318 27.66 2.61 -9.99
C GLU A 318 27.99 2.56 -8.50
N GLY A 319 28.59 1.45 -8.04
CA GLY A 319 29.03 1.25 -6.66
C GLY A 319 28.25 0.20 -5.89
N VAL A 320 28.22 0.32 -4.56
CA VAL A 320 27.61 -0.63 -3.63
C VAL A 320 26.49 0.02 -2.84
N THR A 321 25.30 -0.60 -2.87
CA THR A 321 24.17 -0.18 -2.05
C THR A 321 23.82 -1.26 -1.02
N THR A 322 23.56 -0.84 0.22
CA THR A 322 23.05 -1.72 1.27
C THR A 322 21.61 -1.34 1.60
N ILE A 323 20.69 -2.32 1.58
CA ILE A 323 19.29 -2.14 1.96
C ILE A 323 18.98 -3.03 3.16
N SER A 324 18.53 -2.42 4.28
CA SER A 324 18.08 -3.13 5.48
C SER A 324 16.55 -3.02 5.60
N GLU A 325 15.86 -4.17 5.61
CA GLU A 325 14.41 -4.27 5.77
C GLU A 325 14.05 -4.48 7.25
N ASN A 326 13.47 -3.46 7.88
CA ASN A 326 13.15 -3.47 9.31
C ASN A 326 11.65 -3.62 9.61
N ILE A 327 10.81 -3.71 8.57
CA ILE A 327 9.35 -3.77 8.71
C ILE A 327 8.84 -5.20 8.58
N PHE A 328 9.35 -5.96 7.58
CA PHE A 328 8.89 -7.32 7.29
C PHE A 328 10.05 -8.32 7.19
N ASP A 329 9.84 -9.50 7.76
CA ASP A 329 10.90 -10.52 7.90
C ASP A 329 11.27 -11.22 6.58
N ASN A 330 10.38 -11.23 5.58
CA ASN A 330 10.58 -11.99 4.33
C ASN A 330 10.23 -11.15 3.09
N ARG A 331 10.93 -10.02 2.91
CA ARG A 331 10.66 -9.11 1.78
C ARG A 331 11.81 -9.01 0.76
N MET A 332 12.85 -9.84 0.90
CA MET A 332 14.00 -9.86 0.00
C MET A 332 13.81 -10.80 -1.21
N GLY A 333 12.60 -11.30 -1.47
CA GLY A 333 12.32 -12.29 -2.53
C GLY A 333 12.74 -11.85 -3.94
N ALA A 334 12.64 -10.56 -4.26
CA ALA A 334 13.07 -10.02 -5.54
C ALA A 334 14.56 -10.22 -5.81
N ALA A 335 15.41 -10.26 -4.78
CA ALA A 335 16.87 -10.43 -4.93
C ALA A 335 17.23 -11.74 -5.65
N LYS A 336 16.50 -12.84 -5.36
CA LYS A 336 16.74 -14.13 -6.03
C LYS A 336 16.47 -14.04 -7.53
N GLU A 337 15.39 -13.40 -7.91
CA GLU A 337 15.00 -13.30 -9.32
C GLU A 337 15.89 -12.28 -10.07
N LEU A 338 16.27 -11.18 -9.43
CA LEU A 338 17.26 -10.24 -9.99
C LEU A 338 18.63 -10.89 -10.21
N ASN A 339 19.06 -11.78 -9.31
CA ASN A 339 20.32 -12.53 -9.50
C ASN A 339 20.24 -13.49 -10.71
N ARG A 340 19.06 -13.95 -11.13
CA ARG A 340 18.88 -14.71 -12.40
C ARG A 340 19.05 -13.81 -13.64
N MET A 341 18.90 -12.50 -13.46
CA MET A 341 19.15 -11.47 -14.47
C MET A 341 20.58 -10.89 -14.39
N ASN A 342 21.54 -11.67 -13.85
CA ASN A 342 22.94 -11.29 -13.68
C ASN A 342 23.20 -10.18 -12.63
N ALA A 343 22.24 -9.86 -11.76
CA ALA A 343 22.51 -8.96 -10.62
C ALA A 343 23.46 -9.63 -9.61
N ARG A 344 24.15 -8.79 -8.80
CA ARG A 344 25.09 -9.24 -7.77
C ARG A 344 24.60 -8.84 -6.38
N ILE A 345 23.52 -9.52 -5.93
CA ILE A 345 22.86 -9.24 -4.65
C ILE A 345 23.12 -10.38 -3.67
N LYS A 346 23.69 -10.04 -2.51
CA LYS A 346 23.88 -10.97 -1.39
C LYS A 346 22.93 -10.59 -0.27
N VAL A 347 22.03 -11.50 0.11
CA VAL A 347 21.10 -11.32 1.22
C VAL A 347 21.65 -11.96 2.49
N LEU A 348 21.74 -11.20 3.57
CA LEU A 348 22.22 -11.58 4.89
C LEU A 348 21.16 -11.22 5.94
N GLY A 349 20.31 -12.18 6.29
CA GLY A 349 19.15 -11.93 7.14
C GLY A 349 18.18 -10.94 6.52
N ASN A 350 17.98 -9.80 7.16
CA ASN A 350 17.13 -8.71 6.69
C ASN A 350 17.87 -7.65 5.84
N THR A 351 19.11 -7.89 5.48
CA THR A 351 19.94 -6.91 4.77
C THR A 351 20.40 -7.48 3.43
N ALA A 352 20.23 -6.70 2.36
CA ALA A 352 20.77 -6.97 1.04
C ALA A 352 21.98 -6.07 0.76
N VAL A 353 23.10 -6.66 0.37
CA VAL A 353 24.28 -5.97 -0.16
C VAL A 353 24.26 -6.14 -1.67
N ILE A 354 24.19 -5.04 -2.40
CA ILE A 354 23.98 -4.98 -3.85
C ILE A 354 25.22 -4.35 -4.47
N ASN A 355 25.97 -5.13 -5.22
CA ASN A 355 27.07 -4.64 -6.04
C ASN A 355 26.48 -4.38 -7.44
N GLY A 356 26.42 -3.13 -7.85
CA GLY A 356 25.87 -2.79 -9.15
C GLY A 356 26.64 -3.42 -10.30
N VAL A 357 25.91 -3.81 -11.33
CA VAL A 357 26.47 -4.41 -12.57
C VAL A 357 26.38 -3.46 -13.75
N GLU A 358 27.06 -3.79 -14.84
CA GLU A 358 27.04 -2.97 -16.07
C GLU A 358 25.63 -2.86 -16.66
N GLY A 359 24.87 -3.95 -16.66
CA GLY A 359 23.48 -4.05 -17.06
C GLY A 359 22.89 -5.37 -16.58
N LEU A 360 21.56 -5.42 -16.45
CA LEU A 360 20.83 -6.66 -16.25
C LEU A 360 20.64 -7.38 -17.59
N GLU A 361 20.49 -8.71 -17.53
CA GLU A 361 20.25 -9.56 -18.69
C GLU A 361 18.85 -10.13 -18.65
N GLY A 362 18.21 -10.26 -19.82
CA GLY A 362 16.89 -10.88 -19.95
C GLY A 362 16.90 -12.31 -19.48
N ALA A 363 15.87 -12.72 -18.72
CA ALA A 363 15.76 -14.04 -18.13
C ALA A 363 14.30 -14.49 -17.93
N ALA A 364 14.10 -15.78 -17.69
CA ALA A 364 12.82 -16.30 -17.22
C ALA A 364 12.77 -16.22 -15.68
N ILE A 365 11.89 -15.40 -15.14
CA ILE A 365 11.77 -15.09 -13.71
C ILE A 365 10.33 -15.22 -13.22
N THR A 366 10.13 -15.20 -11.90
CA THR A 366 8.82 -15.46 -11.30
C THR A 366 8.48 -14.45 -10.22
N ALA A 367 7.35 -13.76 -10.36
CA ALA A 367 6.84 -12.85 -9.34
C ALA A 367 6.31 -13.63 -8.11
N GLN A 368 6.57 -13.11 -6.92
CA GLN A 368 6.17 -13.74 -5.66
C GLN A 368 5.21 -12.87 -4.84
N ASP A 369 5.20 -11.58 -5.08
CA ASP A 369 4.33 -10.60 -4.43
C ASP A 369 4.15 -9.36 -5.33
N LEU A 370 3.22 -8.48 -4.94
CA LEU A 370 2.84 -7.29 -5.69
C LEU A 370 4.02 -6.35 -6.00
N ARG A 371 4.83 -6.00 -4.98
CA ARG A 371 5.91 -5.01 -5.15
C ARG A 371 7.14 -5.61 -5.82
N GLY A 372 7.39 -6.89 -5.52
CA GLY A 372 8.38 -7.68 -6.26
C GLY A 372 8.03 -7.81 -7.73
N ALA A 373 6.75 -8.08 -8.07
CA ALA A 373 6.30 -8.15 -9.46
C ALA A 373 6.56 -6.83 -10.23
N ALA A 374 6.18 -5.69 -9.65
CA ALA A 374 6.44 -4.38 -10.27
C ALA A 374 7.94 -4.09 -10.43
N ALA A 375 8.76 -4.47 -9.43
CA ALA A 375 10.21 -4.36 -9.50
C ALA A 375 10.82 -5.21 -10.62
N LEU A 376 10.31 -6.44 -10.81
CA LEU A 376 10.76 -7.35 -11.89
C LEU A 376 10.33 -6.84 -13.28
N VAL A 377 9.16 -6.18 -13.40
CA VAL A 377 8.78 -5.49 -14.65
C VAL A 377 9.80 -4.39 -15.00
N ILE A 378 10.16 -3.56 -14.01
CA ILE A 378 11.18 -2.52 -14.20
C ILE A 378 12.53 -3.14 -14.57
N ALA A 379 12.92 -4.24 -13.91
CA ALA A 379 14.15 -4.95 -14.22
C ALA A 379 14.15 -5.46 -15.68
N GLY A 380 13.05 -6.08 -16.13
CA GLY A 380 12.92 -6.54 -17.52
C GLY A 380 12.96 -5.41 -18.53
N MET A 381 12.35 -4.25 -18.24
CA MET A 381 12.41 -3.08 -19.13
C MET A 381 13.81 -2.48 -19.23
N SER A 382 14.62 -2.55 -18.17
CA SER A 382 15.98 -2.02 -18.15
C SER A 382 17.05 -3.02 -18.60
N ALA A 383 16.72 -4.30 -18.72
CA ALA A 383 17.65 -5.38 -19.07
C ALA A 383 18.01 -5.37 -20.56
N GLU A 384 19.13 -5.98 -20.92
CA GLU A 384 19.44 -6.32 -22.30
C GLU A 384 18.75 -7.62 -22.71
N GLY A 385 18.06 -7.61 -23.85
CA GLY A 385 17.35 -8.78 -24.39
C GLY A 385 15.91 -8.90 -23.91
N VAL A 386 15.41 -10.14 -23.79
CA VAL A 386 14.00 -10.45 -23.51
C VAL A 386 13.84 -11.11 -22.15
N THR A 387 12.91 -10.61 -21.35
CA THR A 387 12.56 -11.14 -20.04
C THR A 387 11.15 -11.74 -20.05
N PHE A 388 11.01 -12.95 -19.49
CA PHE A 388 9.72 -13.60 -19.28
C PHE A 388 9.39 -13.60 -17.79
N ILE A 389 8.23 -13.03 -17.40
CA ILE A 389 7.80 -12.97 -16.01
C ILE A 389 6.53 -13.81 -15.84
N ASN A 390 6.60 -14.81 -14.96
CA ASN A 390 5.45 -15.62 -14.56
C ASN A 390 4.77 -15.06 -13.31
N HIS A 391 3.49 -15.44 -13.09
CA HIS A 391 2.67 -15.01 -11.95
C HIS A 391 2.44 -13.50 -11.87
N THR A 392 2.18 -12.88 -13.01
CA THR A 392 1.95 -11.43 -13.10
C THR A 392 0.60 -10.98 -12.55
N GLU A 393 -0.29 -11.90 -12.19
CA GLU A 393 -1.55 -11.64 -11.48
C GLU A 393 -1.36 -10.89 -10.15
N TYR A 394 -0.17 -10.92 -9.56
CA TYR A 394 0.12 -10.08 -8.39
C TYR A 394 0.08 -8.58 -8.69
N ILE A 395 0.37 -8.17 -9.93
CA ILE A 395 0.37 -6.75 -10.35
C ILE A 395 -1.03 -6.16 -10.23
N ASP A 396 -2.07 -6.92 -10.61
CA ASP A 396 -3.47 -6.49 -10.62
C ASP A 396 -4.03 -6.15 -9.23
N ARG A 397 -3.32 -6.57 -8.18
CA ARG A 397 -3.65 -6.25 -6.79
C ARG A 397 -3.36 -4.80 -6.42
N GLY A 398 -2.55 -4.08 -7.15
CA GLY A 398 -2.12 -2.74 -6.78
C GLY A 398 -1.97 -1.75 -7.92
N TYR A 399 -2.02 -2.19 -9.17
CA TYR A 399 -1.89 -1.35 -10.35
C TYR A 399 -3.06 -1.60 -11.30
N VAL A 400 -3.67 -0.53 -11.78
CA VAL A 400 -4.84 -0.61 -12.69
C VAL A 400 -4.44 -1.15 -14.04
N ASP A 401 -3.33 -0.66 -14.61
CA ASP A 401 -2.82 -1.08 -15.93
C ASP A 401 -1.33 -0.72 -16.00
N LEU A 402 -0.48 -1.44 -15.24
CA LEU A 402 0.95 -1.14 -15.18
C LEU A 402 1.63 -1.33 -16.54
N CYS A 403 1.41 -2.49 -17.18
CA CYS A 403 2.05 -2.85 -18.44
C CYS A 403 1.58 -1.95 -19.57
N GLY A 404 0.29 -1.70 -19.72
CA GLY A 404 -0.25 -0.79 -20.72
C GLY A 404 0.22 0.66 -20.50
N THR A 405 0.37 1.09 -19.25
CA THR A 405 0.92 2.42 -18.95
C THR A 405 2.40 2.51 -19.37
N PHE A 406 3.22 1.52 -19.06
CA PHE A 406 4.60 1.49 -19.52
C PHE A 406 4.72 1.42 -21.03
N ASN A 407 3.84 0.67 -21.71
CA ASN A 407 3.82 0.66 -23.18
C ASN A 407 3.50 2.05 -23.78
N ARG A 408 2.56 2.81 -23.17
CA ARG A 408 2.31 4.20 -23.58
C ARG A 408 3.49 5.13 -23.34
N LEU A 409 4.38 4.78 -22.40
CA LEU A 409 5.62 5.51 -22.14
C LEU A 409 6.81 5.04 -23.00
N GLY A 410 6.62 4.07 -23.91
CA GLY A 410 7.65 3.60 -24.83
C GLY A 410 8.28 2.25 -24.49
N ALA A 411 7.86 1.58 -23.43
CA ALA A 411 8.27 0.21 -23.15
C ALA A 411 7.63 -0.78 -24.17
N ARG A 412 8.15 -2.00 -24.22
CA ARG A 412 7.64 -3.10 -25.05
C ARG A 412 7.31 -4.29 -24.19
N ILE A 413 6.05 -4.38 -23.74
CA ILE A 413 5.54 -5.43 -22.87
C ILE A 413 4.36 -6.10 -23.57
N HIS A 414 4.43 -7.43 -23.70
CA HIS A 414 3.40 -8.27 -24.31
C HIS A 414 2.82 -9.24 -23.29
N GLY A 415 1.50 -9.33 -23.21
CA GLY A 415 0.79 -10.36 -22.40
C GLY A 415 0.80 -11.70 -23.14
N LYS A 416 0.96 -12.80 -22.39
CA LYS A 416 0.78 -14.17 -22.87
C LYS A 416 -0.37 -14.84 -22.16
#